data_3c643784b1de8098116cd56d919d89e2
#
_entry.id   3c643784b1de8098116cd56d919d89e2
#
_cell.length_a   1.000
_cell.length_b   1.000
_cell.length_c   1.000
_cell.angle_alpha   90.00
_cell.angle_beta   90.00
_cell.angle_gamma   90.00
#
_symmetry.space_group_name_H-M   'P 1'
#
loop_
_entity.id
_entity.type
_entity.pdbx_description
1 polymer ?
#
loop_
_entity_poly.entity_id
_entity_poly.type
_entity_poly.pdbx_seq_one_letter_code
_entity_poly.pdbx_strand_id
1 'polypeptide(L)'
;LREIELKSNVIKTGREKGIILRFILASLVGVFMFFVPVTINGASSIMIDHIVSWIRALVPGIVPYYALFVMAIGAIYPFYTKKWNASIVDILFFYFKSSWRCFWHIILFKVGPDWFFAPDVGPFLYEKLVISVSLLVPIGSAFLALLVGYGLLEFIGTFCRPIMRPLWNTPGRSAIDAVASFVGSYSLALLITNRVYKEGKYTTKEAAIIATGFSTVSATFMIIIAKTLDIMHLWNVYFWTTLVVTFIVTAITVRIPPLSRKPDTYVTEEGFPEPVYKEKMLERAWEDALEVSKSAPSIMKNIAMNLKDGFIMTMGILPSIMSVGLIGIVLAKFTPIFDWISYIFYPFTWLLQLPEADLAAKAASVGIAEMFLPSLLVVSAPLVTKFVIAVVSVSSILFFSASIPCILSTDIPLKVSELIILYVQRTILTLLIITPIAYLLL
;
A
#
# COMPACT_ATOMS: atom_id res chain seq x y z
N LEU A 1 35.97 27.63 -36.78
CA LEU A 1 36.26 26.91 -35.52
C LEU A 1 35.51 27.59 -34.34
N ARG A 2 35.67 28.87 -34.11
CA ARG A 2 35.02 29.61 -33.01
C ARG A 2 33.48 29.64 -33.08
N GLU A 3 32.91 29.70 -34.31
CA GLU A 3 31.43 29.60 -34.50
C GLU A 3 30.89 28.18 -34.26
N ILE A 4 31.66 27.15 -34.57
CA ILE A 4 31.31 25.76 -34.30
C ILE A 4 31.38 25.47 -32.80
N GLU A 5 32.40 26.01 -32.10
CA GLU A 5 32.51 25.91 -30.65
C GLU A 5 31.38 26.66 -29.92
N LEU A 6 31.01 27.88 -30.38
CA LEU A 6 29.91 28.63 -29.84
C LEU A 6 28.53 27.91 -30.05
N LYS A 7 28.29 27.39 -31.24
CA LYS A 7 27.08 26.57 -31.53
C LYS A 7 27.09 25.29 -30.69
N SER A 8 28.20 24.59 -30.55
CA SER A 8 28.34 23.41 -29.70
C SER A 8 28.05 23.72 -28.22
N ASN A 9 28.57 24.84 -27.70
CA ASN A 9 28.34 25.26 -26.32
C ASN A 9 26.89 25.70 -26.09
N VAL A 10 26.28 26.41 -27.03
CA VAL A 10 24.82 26.78 -26.95
C VAL A 10 23.93 25.57 -26.99
N ILE A 11 24.26 24.57 -27.83
CA ILE A 11 23.49 23.30 -27.89
C ILE A 11 23.68 22.49 -26.61
N LYS A 12 24.88 22.39 -26.05
CA LYS A 12 25.14 21.74 -24.75
C LYS A 12 24.38 22.41 -23.63
N THR A 13 24.45 23.73 -23.51
CA THR A 13 23.74 24.49 -22.46
C THR A 13 22.24 24.41 -22.61
N GLY A 14 21.69 24.39 -23.84
CA GLY A 14 20.27 24.20 -24.11
C GLY A 14 19.81 22.77 -23.73
N ARG A 15 20.61 21.75 -23.99
CA ARG A 15 20.32 20.37 -23.63
C ARG A 15 20.35 20.14 -22.12
N GLU A 16 21.29 20.74 -21.41
CA GLU A 16 21.37 20.69 -19.94
C GLU A 16 20.18 21.39 -19.28
N LYS A 17 19.79 22.57 -19.76
CA LYS A 17 18.58 23.27 -19.30
C LYS A 17 17.31 22.43 -19.51
N GLY A 18 17.22 21.72 -20.64
CA GLY A 18 16.10 20.82 -20.91
C GLY A 18 16.04 19.63 -19.95
N ILE A 19 17.16 19.06 -19.53
CA ILE A 19 17.24 17.97 -18.55
C ILE A 19 16.81 18.45 -17.17
N ILE A 20 17.32 19.60 -16.73
CA ILE A 20 16.96 20.22 -15.45
C ILE A 20 15.44 20.52 -15.41
N LEU A 21 14.92 21.17 -16.45
CA LEU A 21 13.50 21.51 -16.54
C LEU A 21 12.62 20.25 -16.47
N ARG A 22 13.03 19.18 -17.16
CA ARG A 22 12.35 17.90 -17.17
C ARG A 22 12.34 17.24 -15.81
N PHE A 23 13.47 17.21 -15.09
CA PHE A 23 13.57 16.72 -13.72
C PHE A 23 12.62 17.50 -12.81
N ILE A 24 12.71 18.84 -12.81
CA ILE A 24 11.93 19.70 -11.91
C ILE A 24 10.42 19.56 -12.21
N LEU A 25 10.00 19.68 -13.47
CA LEU A 25 8.58 19.62 -13.83
C LEU A 25 7.99 18.24 -13.56
N ALA A 26 8.68 17.15 -13.93
CA ALA A 26 8.20 15.80 -13.67
C ALA A 26 8.08 15.54 -12.17
N SER A 27 9.10 15.93 -11.39
CA SER A 27 9.09 15.78 -9.93
C SER A 27 7.98 16.60 -9.28
N LEU A 28 7.80 17.86 -9.68
CA LEU A 28 6.73 18.72 -9.12
C LEU A 28 5.34 18.16 -9.43
N VAL A 29 5.10 17.73 -10.68
CA VAL A 29 3.82 17.11 -11.05
C VAL A 29 3.64 15.79 -10.29
N GLY A 30 4.66 14.94 -10.21
CA GLY A 30 4.60 13.70 -9.44
C GLY A 30 4.29 13.94 -7.97
N VAL A 31 5.00 14.87 -7.32
CA VAL A 31 4.75 15.25 -5.91
C VAL A 31 3.35 15.82 -5.74
N PHE A 32 2.91 16.71 -6.61
CA PHE A 32 1.56 17.29 -6.55
C PHE A 32 0.47 16.21 -6.64
N MET A 33 0.61 15.28 -7.57
CA MET A 33 -0.37 14.23 -7.79
C MET A 33 -0.50 13.24 -6.63
N PHE A 34 0.63 12.93 -5.95
CA PHE A 34 0.69 11.88 -4.92
C PHE A 34 0.65 12.40 -3.49
N PHE A 35 1.12 13.63 -3.23
CA PHE A 35 1.38 14.07 -1.86
C PHE A 35 0.67 15.36 -1.45
N VAL A 36 0.19 16.16 -2.41
CA VAL A 36 -0.47 17.42 -2.07
C VAL A 36 -1.97 17.20 -1.91
N PRO A 37 -2.52 17.29 -0.69
CA PRO A 37 -3.96 17.22 -0.48
C PRO A 37 -4.62 18.50 -1.04
N VAL A 38 -5.64 18.30 -1.86
CA VAL A 38 -6.46 19.38 -2.44
C VAL A 38 -7.89 19.20 -1.96
N THR A 39 -8.56 20.30 -1.60
CA THR A 39 -9.97 20.27 -1.23
C THR A 39 -10.83 20.66 -2.42
N ILE A 40 -11.61 19.71 -2.95
CA ILE A 40 -12.57 19.93 -4.05
C ILE A 40 -13.95 19.52 -3.54
N ASN A 41 -14.94 20.41 -3.68
CA ASN A 41 -16.32 20.18 -3.24
C ASN A 41 -16.44 19.73 -1.77
N GLY A 42 -15.58 20.26 -0.88
CA GLY A 42 -15.59 19.93 0.54
C GLY A 42 -14.88 18.61 0.91
N ALA A 43 -14.41 17.83 -0.07
CA ALA A 43 -13.61 16.63 0.15
C ALA A 43 -12.11 16.93 -0.01
N SER A 44 -11.32 16.65 1.02
CA SER A 44 -9.86 16.78 0.98
C SER A 44 -9.22 15.43 0.70
N SER A 45 -8.52 15.33 -0.42
CA SER A 45 -7.77 14.14 -0.83
C SER A 45 -6.66 14.50 -1.82
N ILE A 46 -5.85 13.53 -2.22
CA ILE A 46 -4.83 13.72 -3.26
C ILE A 46 -5.48 13.87 -4.65
N MET A 47 -4.75 14.50 -5.57
CA MET A 47 -5.28 14.77 -6.91
C MET A 47 -5.68 13.50 -7.67
N ILE A 48 -4.96 12.40 -7.49
CA ILE A 48 -5.31 11.11 -8.13
C ILE A 48 -6.68 10.63 -7.67
N ASP A 49 -7.00 10.71 -6.37
CA ASP A 49 -8.31 10.32 -5.84
C ASP A 49 -9.44 11.21 -6.38
N HIS A 50 -9.16 12.51 -6.55
CA HIS A 50 -10.12 13.42 -7.19
C HIS A 50 -10.39 13.06 -8.64
N ILE A 51 -9.36 12.68 -9.41
CA ILE A 51 -9.51 12.20 -10.79
C ILE A 51 -10.36 10.91 -10.82
N VAL A 52 -10.07 9.96 -9.94
CA VAL A 52 -10.86 8.72 -9.81
C VAL A 52 -12.31 9.03 -9.47
N SER A 53 -12.55 9.91 -8.50
CA SER A 53 -13.89 10.32 -8.08
C SER A 53 -14.65 11.05 -9.21
N TRP A 54 -13.95 11.92 -9.96
CA TRP A 54 -14.50 12.58 -11.11
C TRP A 54 -14.90 11.62 -12.24
N ILE A 55 -14.05 10.63 -12.56
CA ILE A 55 -14.37 9.58 -13.56
C ILE A 55 -15.58 8.78 -13.11
N ARG A 56 -15.66 8.41 -11.82
CA ARG A 56 -16.83 7.70 -11.28
C ARG A 56 -18.11 8.52 -11.37
N ALA A 57 -18.04 9.83 -11.16
CA ALA A 57 -19.17 10.73 -11.28
C ALA A 57 -19.59 10.98 -12.74
N LEU A 58 -18.62 11.02 -13.66
CA LEU A 58 -18.88 11.27 -15.09
C LEU A 58 -19.58 10.08 -15.77
N VAL A 59 -19.16 8.85 -15.43
CA VAL A 59 -19.67 7.62 -16.07
C VAL A 59 -20.07 6.56 -15.04
N PRO A 60 -21.01 6.86 -14.12
CA PRO A 60 -21.33 5.97 -13.00
C PRO A 60 -21.87 4.61 -13.43
N GLY A 61 -22.56 4.55 -14.57
CA GLY A 61 -23.09 3.29 -15.13
C GLY A 61 -22.05 2.41 -15.79
N ILE A 62 -20.89 2.93 -16.21
CA ILE A 62 -19.87 2.18 -16.94
C ILE A 62 -18.80 1.63 -16.01
N VAL A 63 -18.42 2.39 -14.98
CA VAL A 63 -17.30 2.02 -14.08
C VAL A 63 -17.47 0.66 -13.41
N PRO A 64 -18.66 0.24 -12.91
CA PRO A 64 -18.84 -1.10 -12.38
C PRO A 64 -18.56 -2.18 -13.44
N TYR A 65 -19.09 -2.04 -14.65
CA TYR A 65 -18.85 -3.02 -15.73
C TYR A 65 -17.39 -3.05 -16.16
N TYR A 66 -16.71 -1.91 -16.19
CA TYR A 66 -15.27 -1.85 -16.41
C TYR A 66 -14.50 -2.64 -15.36
N ALA A 67 -14.81 -2.46 -14.07
CA ALA A 67 -14.16 -3.20 -12.99
C ALA A 67 -14.40 -4.72 -13.10
N LEU A 68 -15.64 -5.14 -13.42
CA LEU A 68 -15.97 -6.53 -13.71
C LEU A 68 -15.18 -7.08 -14.91
N PHE A 69 -15.06 -6.32 -15.98
CA PHE A 69 -14.32 -6.70 -17.18
C PHE A 69 -12.84 -6.91 -16.87
N VAL A 70 -12.20 -5.96 -16.17
CA VAL A 70 -10.79 -6.08 -15.77
C VAL A 70 -10.59 -7.28 -14.83
N MET A 71 -11.50 -7.51 -13.90
CA MET A 71 -11.48 -8.68 -13.00
C MET A 71 -11.60 -9.99 -13.80
N ALA A 72 -12.47 -10.04 -14.82
CA ALA A 72 -12.62 -11.19 -15.70
C ALA A 72 -11.34 -11.52 -16.46
N ILE A 73 -10.72 -10.50 -17.08
CA ILE A 73 -9.42 -10.67 -17.76
C ILE A 73 -8.36 -11.15 -16.76
N GLY A 74 -8.32 -10.57 -15.56
CA GLY A 74 -7.37 -10.93 -14.51
C GLY A 74 -7.50 -12.36 -14.03
N ALA A 75 -8.71 -12.91 -14.01
CA ALA A 75 -8.94 -14.32 -13.69
C ALA A 75 -8.49 -15.28 -14.81
N ILE A 76 -8.55 -14.83 -16.08
CA ILE A 76 -8.16 -15.62 -17.26
C ILE A 76 -6.66 -15.48 -17.56
N TYR A 77 -6.04 -14.36 -17.24
CA TYR A 77 -4.65 -14.03 -17.55
C TYR A 77 -3.62 -15.08 -17.07
N PRO A 78 -3.72 -15.70 -15.87
CA PRO A 78 -2.80 -16.75 -15.43
C PRO A 78 -2.82 -17.99 -16.31
N PHE A 79 -3.93 -18.32 -16.99
CA PHE A 79 -3.99 -19.42 -17.96
C PHE A 79 -3.14 -19.12 -19.18
N TYR A 80 -3.24 -17.90 -19.68
CA TYR A 80 -2.48 -17.48 -20.87
C TYR A 80 -0.97 -17.47 -20.60
N THR A 81 -0.57 -17.02 -19.39
CA THR A 81 0.85 -16.95 -18.99
C THR A 81 1.42 -18.26 -18.46
N LYS A 82 0.60 -19.32 -18.34
CA LYS A 82 0.99 -20.64 -17.79
C LYS A 82 1.59 -20.61 -16.38
N LYS A 83 1.31 -19.56 -15.59
CA LYS A 83 1.80 -19.40 -14.21
C LYS A 83 0.83 -19.93 -13.13
N TRP A 84 -0.26 -20.58 -13.51
CA TRP A 84 -1.33 -21.01 -12.61
C TRP A 84 -0.99 -22.23 -11.74
N ASN A 85 0.03 -23.01 -12.09
CA ASN A 85 0.40 -24.26 -11.43
C ASN A 85 1.85 -24.27 -10.90
N ALA A 86 2.45 -23.11 -10.70
CA ALA A 86 3.83 -23.01 -10.23
C ALA A 86 4.01 -23.45 -8.77
N SER A 87 2.95 -23.30 -7.93
CA SER A 87 2.93 -23.75 -6.53
C SER A 87 1.50 -24.13 -6.10
N ILE A 88 1.38 -24.87 -4.96
CA ILE A 88 0.06 -25.19 -4.34
C ILE A 88 -0.71 -23.90 -4.01
N VAL A 89 0.00 -22.85 -3.61
CA VAL A 89 -0.58 -21.55 -3.30
C VAL A 89 -1.14 -20.91 -4.58
N ASP A 90 -0.41 -20.98 -5.70
CA ASP A 90 -0.88 -20.47 -6.99
C ASP A 90 -2.11 -21.23 -7.48
N ILE A 91 -2.15 -22.53 -7.29
CA ILE A 91 -3.31 -23.37 -7.59
C ILE A 91 -4.52 -22.96 -6.75
N LEU A 92 -4.36 -22.77 -5.44
CA LEU A 92 -5.43 -22.31 -4.55
C LEU A 92 -5.91 -20.91 -4.94
N PHE A 93 -4.98 -19.97 -5.13
CA PHE A 93 -5.32 -18.62 -5.60
C PHE A 93 -5.98 -18.65 -6.98
N PHE A 94 -5.58 -19.57 -7.84
CA PHE A 94 -6.19 -19.77 -9.13
C PHE A 94 -7.66 -20.23 -9.00
N TYR A 95 -7.95 -21.23 -8.15
CA TYR A 95 -9.33 -21.64 -7.89
C TYR A 95 -10.15 -20.51 -7.26
N PHE A 96 -9.58 -19.76 -6.32
CA PHE A 96 -10.24 -18.58 -5.76
C PHE A 96 -10.46 -17.48 -6.81
N LYS A 97 -9.49 -17.22 -7.67
CA LYS A 97 -9.67 -16.31 -8.80
C LYS A 97 -10.73 -16.83 -9.80
N SER A 98 -10.87 -18.12 -9.98
CA SER A 98 -11.88 -18.73 -10.87
C SER A 98 -13.30 -18.58 -10.36
N SER A 99 -13.50 -18.38 -9.05
CA SER A 99 -14.81 -18.10 -8.45
C SER A 99 -15.42 -16.76 -8.91
N TRP A 100 -14.64 -15.91 -9.62
CA TRP A 100 -15.11 -14.66 -10.21
C TRP A 100 -16.37 -14.83 -11.06
N ARG A 101 -16.55 -15.99 -11.71
CA ARG A 101 -17.75 -16.32 -12.50
C ARG A 101 -19.02 -16.28 -11.64
N CYS A 102 -18.96 -16.83 -10.44
CA CYS A 102 -20.07 -16.75 -9.49
C CYS A 102 -20.34 -15.31 -9.07
N PHE A 103 -19.28 -14.55 -8.74
CA PHE A 103 -19.43 -13.15 -8.34
C PHE A 103 -19.94 -12.28 -9.46
N TRP A 104 -19.51 -12.52 -10.71
CA TRP A 104 -19.99 -11.82 -11.88
C TRP A 104 -21.52 -11.99 -12.04
N HIS A 105 -22.03 -13.23 -11.93
CA HIS A 105 -23.47 -13.50 -11.97
C HIS A 105 -24.20 -12.86 -10.79
N ILE A 106 -23.68 -13.00 -9.57
CA ILE A 106 -24.28 -12.43 -8.37
C ILE A 106 -24.41 -10.91 -8.47
N ILE A 107 -23.31 -10.23 -8.87
CA ILE A 107 -23.28 -8.77 -8.94
C ILE A 107 -24.13 -8.24 -10.09
N LEU A 108 -24.06 -8.87 -11.28
CA LEU A 108 -24.73 -8.41 -12.49
C LEU A 108 -26.24 -8.64 -12.44
N PHE A 109 -26.66 -9.86 -12.03
CA PHE A 109 -28.08 -10.26 -12.02
C PHE A 109 -28.74 -10.04 -10.66
N LYS A 110 -27.97 -9.62 -9.64
CA LYS A 110 -28.45 -9.50 -8.24
C LYS A 110 -29.13 -10.76 -7.71
N VAL A 111 -28.63 -11.93 -8.14
CA VAL A 111 -29.12 -13.26 -7.74
C VAL A 111 -28.04 -13.95 -6.90
N GLY A 112 -28.33 -14.15 -5.62
CA GLY A 112 -27.40 -14.78 -4.69
C GLY A 112 -27.96 -14.85 -3.28
N PRO A 113 -27.18 -15.37 -2.31
CA PRO A 113 -27.61 -15.45 -0.93
C PRO A 113 -27.71 -14.05 -0.28
N ASP A 114 -28.69 -13.81 0.55
CA ASP A 114 -28.98 -12.52 1.19
C ASP A 114 -27.78 -11.97 1.97
N TRP A 115 -27.03 -12.85 2.64
CA TRP A 115 -25.83 -12.45 3.40
C TRP A 115 -24.76 -11.77 2.52
N PHE A 116 -24.68 -12.12 1.23
CA PHE A 116 -23.72 -11.50 0.32
C PHE A 116 -24.08 -10.03 0.05
N PHE A 117 -25.36 -9.71 -0.01
CA PHE A 117 -25.85 -8.35 -0.27
C PHE A 117 -25.86 -7.46 0.98
N ALA A 118 -25.47 -7.99 2.13
CA ALA A 118 -25.26 -7.16 3.31
C ALA A 118 -24.24 -6.03 3.01
N PRO A 119 -24.51 -4.77 3.43
CA PRO A 119 -23.70 -3.60 3.05
C PRO A 119 -22.21 -3.70 3.37
N ASP A 120 -21.85 -4.51 4.35
CA ASP A 120 -20.50 -4.72 4.86
C ASP A 120 -19.83 -6.02 4.34
N VAL A 121 -20.42 -6.67 3.32
CA VAL A 121 -19.85 -7.88 2.69
C VAL A 121 -19.56 -7.62 1.21
N GLY A 122 -20.42 -8.11 0.31
CA GLY A 122 -20.22 -8.00 -1.14
C GLY A 122 -20.17 -6.56 -1.65
N PRO A 123 -21.18 -5.71 -1.30
CA PRO A 123 -21.18 -4.31 -1.69
C PRO A 123 -19.93 -3.56 -1.21
N PHE A 124 -19.50 -3.77 0.05
CA PHE A 124 -18.26 -3.17 0.56
C PHE A 124 -17.04 -3.55 -0.27
N LEU A 125 -16.82 -4.85 -0.49
CA LEU A 125 -15.67 -5.33 -1.27
C LEU A 125 -15.70 -4.80 -2.70
N TYR A 126 -16.87 -4.86 -3.35
CA TYR A 126 -16.96 -4.50 -4.75
C TYR A 126 -16.94 -2.98 -4.97
N GLU A 127 -17.82 -2.24 -4.28
CA GLU A 127 -18.00 -0.81 -4.52
C GLU A 127 -16.88 0.04 -3.92
N LYS A 128 -16.40 -0.33 -2.71
CA LYS A 128 -15.37 0.44 -2.01
C LYS A 128 -13.96 0.04 -2.42
N LEU A 129 -13.68 -1.25 -2.61
CA LEU A 129 -12.33 -1.74 -2.90
C LEU A 129 -12.14 -2.03 -4.39
N VAL A 130 -12.89 -2.96 -4.99
CA VAL A 130 -12.67 -3.41 -6.38
C VAL A 130 -12.80 -2.25 -7.36
N ILE A 131 -13.90 -1.50 -7.31
CA ILE A 131 -14.11 -0.34 -8.22
C ILE A 131 -13.04 0.73 -8.00
N SER A 132 -12.72 1.06 -6.75
CA SER A 132 -11.72 2.09 -6.46
C SER A 132 -10.33 1.68 -6.95
N VAL A 133 -9.87 0.48 -6.65
CA VAL A 133 -8.56 -0.05 -7.07
C VAL A 133 -8.48 -0.19 -8.59
N SER A 134 -9.59 -0.56 -9.26
CA SER A 134 -9.63 -0.72 -10.71
C SER A 134 -9.27 0.54 -11.48
N LEU A 135 -9.59 1.70 -10.95
CA LEU A 135 -9.25 3.01 -11.52
C LEU A 135 -7.94 3.58 -10.94
N LEU A 136 -7.79 3.49 -9.61
CA LEU A 136 -6.68 4.12 -8.89
C LEU A 136 -5.32 3.61 -9.34
N VAL A 137 -5.17 2.28 -9.50
CA VAL A 137 -3.87 1.68 -9.83
C VAL A 137 -3.42 2.03 -11.25
N PRO A 138 -4.22 1.91 -12.31
CA PRO A 138 -3.80 2.33 -13.65
C PRO A 138 -3.51 3.85 -13.74
N ILE A 139 -4.40 4.68 -13.19
CA ILE A 139 -4.22 6.15 -13.19
C ILE A 139 -2.99 6.53 -12.37
N GLY A 140 -2.85 5.99 -11.17
CA GLY A 140 -1.68 6.19 -10.32
C GLY A 140 -0.39 5.79 -11.01
N SER A 141 -0.37 4.65 -11.72
CA SER A 141 0.79 4.19 -12.48
C SER A 141 1.23 5.18 -13.57
N ALA A 142 0.28 5.81 -14.26
CA ALA A 142 0.60 6.81 -15.28
C ALA A 142 1.37 8.00 -14.69
N PHE A 143 0.93 8.51 -13.53
CA PHE A 143 1.61 9.60 -12.83
C PHE A 143 2.86 9.14 -12.08
N LEU A 144 2.93 7.87 -11.68
CA LEU A 144 4.12 7.27 -11.06
C LEU A 144 5.35 7.37 -11.98
N ALA A 145 5.15 7.31 -13.30
CA ALA A 145 6.18 7.56 -14.27
C ALA A 145 6.93 8.89 -14.05
N LEU A 146 6.20 9.92 -13.60
CA LEU A 146 6.75 11.25 -13.33
C LEU A 146 7.45 11.32 -11.98
N LEU A 147 6.93 10.61 -10.99
CA LEU A 147 7.49 10.60 -9.64
C LEU A 147 8.82 9.83 -9.59
N VAL A 148 8.86 8.64 -10.19
CA VAL A 148 9.98 7.68 -10.04
C VAL A 148 11.00 7.80 -11.16
N GLY A 149 10.57 8.16 -12.38
CA GLY A 149 11.35 7.99 -13.59
C GLY A 149 12.33 9.12 -13.93
N TYR A 150 12.41 10.18 -13.15
CA TYR A 150 13.16 11.40 -13.53
C TYR A 150 14.13 11.90 -12.46
N GLY A 151 14.47 11.08 -11.45
CA GLY A 151 15.55 11.35 -10.49
C GLY A 151 15.10 11.82 -9.10
N LEU A 152 13.79 11.95 -8.85
CA LEU A 152 13.30 12.37 -7.53
C LEU A 152 13.65 11.36 -6.44
N LEU A 153 13.59 10.05 -6.73
CA LEU A 153 13.95 9.01 -5.78
C LEU A 153 15.41 9.10 -5.34
N GLU A 154 16.30 9.35 -6.28
CA GLU A 154 17.74 9.50 -6.04
C GLU A 154 18.01 10.75 -5.20
N PHE A 155 17.33 11.86 -5.54
CA PHE A 155 17.45 13.11 -4.80
C PHE A 155 16.99 12.97 -3.34
N ILE A 156 15.76 12.52 -3.10
CA ILE A 156 15.18 12.34 -1.76
C ILE A 156 15.94 11.25 -0.99
N GLY A 157 16.32 10.16 -1.67
CA GLY A 157 17.03 9.03 -1.09
C GLY A 157 18.29 9.43 -0.35
N THR A 158 19.11 10.30 -0.96
CA THR A 158 20.35 10.78 -0.38
C THR A 158 20.13 11.45 0.99
N PHE A 159 19.07 12.26 1.14
CA PHE A 159 18.77 12.96 2.40
C PHE A 159 18.11 12.06 3.45
N CYS A 160 17.26 11.14 3.03
CA CYS A 160 16.52 10.27 3.97
C CYS A 160 17.36 9.07 4.44
N ARG A 161 18.43 8.71 3.73
CA ARG A 161 19.27 7.56 4.03
C ARG A 161 19.81 7.51 5.46
N PRO A 162 20.31 8.61 6.07
CA PRO A 162 20.80 8.60 7.44
C PRO A 162 19.78 8.19 8.49
N ILE A 163 18.48 8.31 8.17
CA ILE A 163 17.37 7.95 9.04
C ILE A 163 16.85 6.55 8.68
N MET A 164 16.62 6.29 7.38
CA MET A 164 15.98 5.07 6.92
C MET A 164 16.86 3.82 7.14
N ARG A 165 18.14 3.90 6.85
CA ARG A 165 19.08 2.78 7.00
C ARG A 165 19.21 2.28 8.44
N PRO A 166 19.53 3.11 9.44
CA PRO A 166 19.73 2.62 10.81
C PRO A 166 18.41 2.18 11.48
N LEU A 167 17.28 2.81 11.17
CA LEU A 167 16.01 2.51 11.83
C LEU A 167 15.30 1.31 11.19
N TRP A 168 15.22 1.25 9.86
CA TRP A 168 14.40 0.25 9.15
C TRP A 168 15.18 -0.66 8.20
N ASN A 169 16.50 -0.53 8.10
CA ASN A 169 17.33 -1.30 7.17
C ASN A 169 16.88 -1.15 5.70
N THR A 170 16.32 0.00 5.34
CA THR A 170 15.86 0.31 3.99
C THR A 170 16.63 1.50 3.42
N PRO A 171 16.73 1.65 2.08
CA PRO A 171 17.36 2.81 1.48
C PRO A 171 16.55 4.07 1.74
N GLY A 172 17.20 5.24 1.70
CA GLY A 172 16.54 6.53 1.96
C GLY A 172 15.39 6.82 1.01
N ARG A 173 15.48 6.36 -0.25
CA ARG A 173 14.42 6.51 -1.25
C ARG A 173 13.09 5.88 -0.82
N SER A 174 13.09 4.90 0.09
CA SER A 174 11.87 4.27 0.63
C SER A 174 11.03 5.19 1.52
N ALA A 175 11.54 6.36 1.89
CA ALA A 175 10.73 7.39 2.54
C ALA A 175 9.55 7.84 1.67
N ILE A 176 9.70 7.80 0.33
CA ILE A 176 8.62 8.12 -0.60
C ILE A 176 7.49 7.10 -0.51
N ASP A 177 7.81 5.80 -0.39
CA ASP A 177 6.81 4.73 -0.21
C ASP A 177 5.99 4.94 1.07
N ALA A 178 6.67 5.28 2.17
CA ALA A 178 6.02 5.53 3.45
C ALA A 178 5.05 6.73 3.37
N VAL A 179 5.49 7.85 2.81
CA VAL A 179 4.65 9.06 2.68
C VAL A 179 3.49 8.81 1.71
N ALA A 180 3.73 8.13 0.57
CA ALA A 180 2.71 7.80 -0.41
C ALA A 180 1.57 6.97 0.18
N SER A 181 1.88 6.08 1.13
CA SER A 181 0.90 5.26 1.81
C SER A 181 -0.03 6.09 2.70
N PHE A 182 0.52 6.94 3.56
CA PHE A 182 -0.29 7.76 4.48
C PHE A 182 -1.11 8.85 3.78
N VAL A 183 -0.58 9.45 2.73
CA VAL A 183 -1.28 10.52 1.99
C VAL A 183 -2.24 9.93 0.95
N GLY A 184 -1.80 8.87 0.26
CA GLY A 184 -2.58 8.19 -0.77
C GLY A 184 -3.26 6.92 -0.26
N SER A 185 -2.64 5.77 -0.55
CA SER A 185 -3.15 4.46 -0.14
C SER A 185 -2.04 3.40 -0.15
N TYR A 186 -2.25 2.28 0.58
CA TYR A 186 -1.35 1.13 0.56
C TYR A 186 -1.12 0.58 -0.87
N SER A 187 -2.13 0.61 -1.74
CA SER A 187 -2.01 0.10 -3.11
C SER A 187 -1.09 0.98 -3.97
N LEU A 188 -1.10 2.30 -3.77
CA LEU A 188 -0.16 3.21 -4.42
C LEU A 188 1.27 3.02 -3.90
N ALA A 189 1.45 2.88 -2.59
CA ALA A 189 2.76 2.60 -2.01
C ALA A 189 3.34 1.28 -2.54
N LEU A 190 2.53 0.21 -2.56
CA LEU A 190 2.93 -1.09 -3.11
C LEU A 190 3.26 -1.03 -4.61
N LEU A 191 2.57 -0.21 -5.37
CA LEU A 191 2.88 0.04 -6.78
C LEU A 191 4.27 0.66 -6.94
N ILE A 192 4.59 1.68 -6.13
CA ILE A 192 5.92 2.31 -6.09
C ILE A 192 6.97 1.26 -5.72
N THR A 193 6.77 0.55 -4.60
CA THR A 193 7.70 -0.45 -4.09
C THR A 193 7.99 -1.54 -5.13
N ASN A 194 6.95 -2.08 -5.77
CA ASN A 194 7.09 -3.11 -6.79
C ASN A 194 7.85 -2.60 -8.02
N ARG A 195 7.58 -1.37 -8.45
CA ARG A 195 8.28 -0.76 -9.57
C ARG A 195 9.77 -0.58 -9.28
N VAL A 196 10.12 0.00 -8.13
CA VAL A 196 11.49 0.24 -7.71
C VAL A 196 12.26 -1.07 -7.48
N TYR A 197 11.57 -2.11 -6.96
CA TYR A 197 12.10 -3.47 -6.84
C TYR A 197 12.44 -4.09 -8.21
N LYS A 198 11.53 -4.01 -9.18
CA LYS A 198 11.75 -4.52 -10.55
C LYS A 198 12.88 -3.79 -11.28
N GLU A 199 13.11 -2.52 -10.96
CA GLU A 199 14.24 -1.75 -11.48
C GLU A 199 15.58 -2.11 -10.82
N GLY A 200 15.61 -3.06 -9.86
CA GLY A 200 16.84 -3.46 -9.16
C GLY A 200 17.36 -2.41 -8.18
N LYS A 201 16.52 -1.48 -7.75
CA LYS A 201 16.88 -0.41 -6.79
C LYS A 201 16.60 -0.80 -5.33
N TYR A 202 15.76 -1.81 -5.09
CA TYR A 202 15.53 -2.44 -3.79
C TYR A 202 16.01 -3.88 -3.83
N THR A 203 16.63 -4.34 -2.75
CA THR A 203 16.86 -5.77 -2.54
C THR A 203 15.54 -6.46 -2.19
N THR A 204 15.50 -7.79 -2.30
CA THR A 204 14.35 -8.60 -1.90
C THR A 204 13.96 -8.34 -0.44
N LYS A 205 14.96 -8.21 0.45
CA LYS A 205 14.73 -7.89 1.86
C LYS A 205 14.15 -6.50 2.04
N GLU A 206 14.71 -5.48 1.39
CA GLU A 206 14.23 -4.11 1.46
C GLU A 206 12.80 -3.99 0.94
N ALA A 207 12.51 -4.57 -0.23
CA ALA A 207 11.16 -4.57 -0.80
C ALA A 207 10.14 -5.26 0.11
N ALA A 208 10.51 -6.39 0.73
CA ALA A 208 9.64 -7.09 1.69
C ALA A 208 9.37 -6.23 2.95
N ILE A 209 10.39 -5.56 3.47
CA ILE A 209 10.24 -4.63 4.61
C ILE A 209 9.30 -3.48 4.26
N ILE A 210 9.51 -2.83 3.11
CA ILE A 210 8.71 -1.68 2.68
C ILE A 210 7.25 -2.11 2.47
N ALA A 211 7.01 -3.21 1.77
CA ALA A 211 5.68 -3.72 1.49
C ALA A 211 4.89 -4.08 2.75
N THR A 212 5.56 -4.59 3.79
CA THR A 212 4.90 -5.04 5.03
C THR A 212 5.01 -4.07 6.19
N GLY A 213 5.85 -3.03 6.08
CA GLY A 213 6.13 -2.07 7.15
C GLY A 213 5.65 -0.64 6.87
N PHE A 214 5.58 -0.24 5.60
CA PHE A 214 5.23 1.13 5.22
C PHE A 214 3.92 1.25 4.45
N SER A 215 3.39 0.16 3.90
CA SER A 215 2.15 0.18 3.09
C SER A 215 0.89 0.24 3.95
N THR A 216 0.75 1.31 4.73
CA THR A 216 -0.39 1.55 5.61
C THR A 216 -1.62 2.05 4.84
N VAL A 217 -2.71 2.27 5.54
CA VAL A 217 -3.90 2.93 4.99
C VAL A 217 -3.78 4.45 5.04
N SER A 218 -4.60 5.12 4.22
CA SER A 218 -4.60 6.58 4.15
C SER A 218 -5.16 7.24 5.41
N ALA A 219 -4.75 8.49 5.66
CA ALA A 219 -5.31 9.33 6.71
C ALA A 219 -6.85 9.47 6.58
N THR A 220 -7.38 9.49 5.36
CA THR A 220 -8.84 9.53 5.11
C THR A 220 -9.54 8.29 5.69
N PHE A 221 -8.94 7.11 5.55
CA PHE A 221 -9.51 5.89 6.13
C PHE A 221 -9.41 5.90 7.68
N MET A 222 -8.34 6.46 8.23
CA MET A 222 -8.21 6.66 9.67
C MET A 222 -9.32 7.57 10.23
N ILE A 223 -9.76 8.59 9.47
CA ILE A 223 -10.90 9.44 9.84
C ILE A 223 -12.19 8.60 9.91
N ILE A 224 -12.39 7.66 9.00
CA ILE A 224 -13.56 6.77 9.05
C ILE A 224 -13.56 5.93 10.32
N ILE A 225 -12.42 5.35 10.70
CA ILE A 225 -12.25 4.61 11.95
C ILE A 225 -12.57 5.52 13.14
N ALA A 226 -11.98 6.71 13.20
CA ALA A 226 -12.16 7.65 14.29
C ALA A 226 -13.63 8.11 14.45
N LYS A 227 -14.35 8.33 13.35
CA LYS A 227 -15.78 8.65 13.35
C LYS A 227 -16.63 7.48 13.84
N THR A 228 -16.31 6.26 13.40
CA THR A 228 -17.05 5.05 13.80
C THR A 228 -16.94 4.79 15.30
N LEU A 229 -15.77 5.05 15.87
CA LEU A 229 -15.49 4.84 17.30
C LEU A 229 -15.85 6.06 18.18
N ASP A 230 -16.30 7.15 17.57
CA ASP A 230 -16.57 8.44 18.26
C ASP A 230 -15.35 9.01 18.99
N ILE A 231 -14.16 8.89 18.38
CA ILE A 231 -12.89 9.40 18.89
C ILE A 231 -12.33 10.57 18.05
N MET A 232 -13.18 11.25 17.26
CA MET A 232 -12.74 12.38 16.44
C MET A 232 -12.20 13.56 17.26
N HIS A 233 -12.64 13.73 18.51
CA HIS A 233 -12.08 14.71 19.44
C HIS A 233 -10.62 14.43 19.79
N LEU A 234 -10.15 13.19 19.62
CA LEU A 234 -8.75 12.75 19.80
C LEU A 234 -7.98 12.66 18.49
N TRP A 235 -8.50 13.19 17.36
CA TRP A 235 -7.94 12.99 16.04
C TRP A 235 -6.43 13.21 15.95
N ASN A 236 -5.93 14.33 16.44
CA ASN A 236 -4.50 14.63 16.38
C ASN A 236 -3.67 13.62 17.17
N VAL A 237 -4.11 13.25 18.37
CA VAL A 237 -3.45 12.25 19.22
C VAL A 237 -3.46 10.90 18.52
N TYR A 238 -4.63 10.46 18.01
CA TYR A 238 -4.80 9.21 17.28
C TYR A 238 -3.91 9.14 16.05
N PHE A 239 -3.92 10.17 15.21
CA PHE A 239 -3.15 10.19 13.96
C PHE A 239 -1.64 10.08 14.23
N TRP A 240 -1.09 10.96 15.06
CA TRP A 240 0.35 10.98 15.32
C TRP A 240 0.82 9.76 16.09
N THR A 241 0.04 9.28 17.07
CA THR A 241 0.36 8.05 17.79
C THR A 241 0.35 6.84 16.87
N THR A 242 -0.64 6.72 16.01
CA THR A 242 -0.70 5.62 15.02
C THR A 242 0.52 5.64 14.12
N LEU A 243 0.90 6.81 13.61
CA LEU A 243 2.07 6.97 12.74
C LEU A 243 3.36 6.55 13.45
N VAL A 244 3.60 7.08 14.65
CA VAL A 244 4.81 6.78 15.45
C VAL A 244 4.86 5.30 15.81
N VAL A 245 3.77 4.73 16.32
CA VAL A 245 3.69 3.32 16.70
C VAL A 245 3.92 2.41 15.50
N THR A 246 3.32 2.70 14.34
CA THR A 246 3.51 1.93 13.11
C THR A 246 4.99 1.88 12.70
N PHE A 247 5.70 2.99 12.78
CA PHE A 247 7.11 3.06 12.44
C PHE A 247 8.01 2.37 13.48
N ILE A 248 7.70 2.49 14.79
CA ILE A 248 8.41 1.76 15.84
C ILE A 248 8.23 0.24 15.67
N VAL A 249 6.99 -0.22 15.47
CA VAL A 249 6.69 -1.63 15.21
C VAL A 249 7.44 -2.13 13.98
N THR A 250 7.49 -1.33 12.91
CA THR A 250 8.26 -1.67 11.71
C THR A 250 9.76 -1.78 12.04
N ALA A 251 10.33 -0.85 12.81
CA ALA A 251 11.73 -0.89 13.22
C ALA A 251 12.09 -2.16 14.04
N ILE A 252 11.14 -2.69 14.80
CA ILE A 252 11.33 -3.95 15.53
C ILE A 252 11.20 -5.14 14.58
N THR A 253 10.13 -5.19 13.77
CA THR A 253 9.83 -6.35 12.92
C THR A 253 10.88 -6.60 11.83
N VAL A 254 11.58 -5.57 11.36
CA VAL A 254 12.66 -5.74 10.37
C VAL A 254 13.87 -6.51 10.93
N ARG A 255 14.01 -6.58 12.25
CA ARG A 255 15.11 -7.26 12.96
C ARG A 255 14.81 -8.68 13.38
N ILE A 256 13.55 -9.10 13.28
CA ILE A 256 13.11 -10.45 13.66
C ILE A 256 12.64 -11.24 12.42
N PRO A 257 12.70 -12.60 12.46
CA PRO A 257 12.13 -13.42 11.37
C PRO A 257 10.62 -13.17 11.24
N PRO A 258 10.07 -13.19 10.01
CA PRO A 258 10.68 -13.66 8.76
C PRO A 258 11.52 -12.60 8.01
N LEU A 259 11.33 -11.29 8.26
CA LEU A 259 11.98 -10.22 7.47
C LEU A 259 13.50 -10.24 7.60
N SER A 260 14.04 -10.47 8.80
CA SER A 260 15.50 -10.51 9.00
C SER A 260 16.21 -11.60 8.18
N ARG A 261 15.49 -12.68 7.83
CA ARG A 261 16.02 -13.82 7.06
C ARG A 261 15.83 -13.69 5.55
N LYS A 262 15.18 -12.65 5.06
CA LYS A 262 15.03 -12.40 3.62
C LYS A 262 16.41 -12.18 2.99
N PRO A 263 16.63 -12.68 1.74
CA PRO A 263 17.89 -12.48 1.04
C PRO A 263 18.09 -11.01 0.70
N ASP A 264 19.30 -10.55 0.86
CA ASP A 264 19.71 -9.17 0.53
C ASP A 264 20.27 -9.12 -0.90
N THR A 265 19.48 -9.64 -1.86
CA THR A 265 19.82 -9.74 -3.28
C THR A 265 18.84 -8.93 -4.12
N TYR A 266 19.32 -8.39 -5.21
CA TYR A 266 18.50 -7.70 -6.21
C TYR A 266 17.81 -8.72 -7.13
N VAL A 267 16.70 -8.33 -7.72
CA VAL A 267 15.98 -9.15 -8.72
C VAL A 267 16.66 -9.11 -10.08
N THR A 268 17.42 -8.06 -10.35
CA THR A 268 18.22 -7.87 -11.56
C THR A 268 19.65 -8.40 -11.35
N GLU A 269 20.33 -8.84 -12.42
CA GLU A 269 21.74 -9.27 -12.33
C GLU A 269 22.64 -8.14 -11.82
N GLU A 270 22.42 -6.91 -12.29
CA GLU A 270 23.05 -5.70 -11.80
C GLU A 270 22.07 -4.93 -10.91
N GLY A 271 22.37 -4.86 -9.60
CA GLY A 271 21.63 -4.03 -8.66
C GLY A 271 22.07 -2.57 -8.73
N PHE A 272 21.16 -1.66 -8.39
CA PHE A 272 21.43 -0.22 -8.31
C PHE A 272 21.36 0.26 -6.85
N PRO A 273 22.39 -0.06 -6.02
CA PRO A 273 22.40 0.35 -4.62
C PRO A 273 22.39 1.87 -4.51
N GLU A 274 21.79 2.37 -3.46
CA GLU A 274 21.79 3.79 -3.15
C GLU A 274 23.19 4.27 -2.80
N PRO A 275 23.74 5.30 -3.47
CA PRO A 275 25.08 5.80 -3.21
C PRO A 275 25.23 6.39 -1.81
N VAL A 276 26.45 6.37 -1.27
CA VAL A 276 26.78 6.88 0.07
C VAL A 276 27.66 8.11 -0.08
N TYR A 277 27.11 9.27 0.21
CA TYR A 277 27.86 10.51 0.22
C TYR A 277 28.10 11.00 1.64
N LYS A 278 29.36 11.32 1.98
CA LYS A 278 29.74 11.92 3.27
C LYS A 278 29.93 13.43 3.16
N GLU A 279 30.27 13.90 1.97
CA GLU A 279 30.54 15.31 1.68
C GLU A 279 29.72 15.76 0.46
N LYS A 280 29.42 17.07 0.39
CA LYS A 280 28.71 17.70 -0.74
C LYS A 280 27.39 16.99 -1.09
N MET A 281 26.65 16.56 -0.09
CA MET A 281 25.45 15.72 -0.24
C MET A 281 24.44 16.33 -1.22
N LEU A 282 24.20 17.66 -1.16
CA LEU A 282 23.25 18.34 -2.05
C LEU A 282 23.72 18.32 -3.51
N GLU A 283 25.01 18.61 -3.73
CA GLU A 283 25.62 18.63 -5.07
C GLU A 283 25.55 17.24 -5.72
N ARG A 284 25.90 16.20 -4.96
CA ARG A 284 25.85 14.81 -5.40
C ARG A 284 24.42 14.32 -5.65
N ALA A 285 23.47 14.61 -4.73
CA ALA A 285 22.06 14.25 -4.92
C ALA A 285 21.49 14.89 -6.19
N TRP A 286 21.91 16.11 -6.49
CA TRP A 286 21.51 16.83 -7.70
C TRP A 286 22.10 16.20 -8.97
N GLU A 287 23.41 15.87 -8.95
CA GLU A 287 24.09 15.20 -10.06
C GLU A 287 23.43 13.85 -10.39
N ASP A 288 23.18 13.00 -9.36
CA ASP A 288 22.51 11.71 -9.51
C ASP A 288 21.11 11.84 -10.11
N ALA A 289 20.34 12.81 -9.62
CA ALA A 289 19.00 13.08 -10.14
C ALA A 289 19.03 13.50 -11.62
N LEU A 290 19.97 14.36 -12.00
CA LEU A 290 20.12 14.79 -13.40
C LEU A 290 20.59 13.67 -14.32
N GLU A 291 21.45 12.76 -13.83
CA GLU A 291 21.90 11.61 -14.60
C GLU A 291 20.74 10.67 -14.93
N VAL A 292 19.88 10.37 -13.94
CA VAL A 292 18.64 9.61 -14.15
C VAL A 292 17.71 10.33 -15.12
N SER A 293 17.50 11.64 -14.95
CA SER A 293 16.66 12.43 -15.87
C SER A 293 17.20 12.43 -17.30
N LYS A 294 18.51 12.42 -17.49
CA LYS A 294 19.17 12.38 -18.80
C LYS A 294 18.94 11.06 -19.53
N SER A 295 19.01 9.94 -18.80
CA SER A 295 18.86 8.59 -19.34
C SER A 295 17.39 8.16 -19.49
N ALA A 296 16.45 8.88 -18.83
CA ALA A 296 15.05 8.55 -18.82
C ALA A 296 14.39 8.61 -20.22
N PRO A 297 13.43 7.72 -20.52
CA PRO A 297 12.68 7.74 -21.79
C PRO A 297 11.83 9.03 -21.89
N SER A 298 11.25 9.28 -23.08
CA SER A 298 10.33 10.43 -23.23
C SER A 298 9.13 10.28 -22.28
N ILE A 299 8.60 11.42 -21.81
CA ILE A 299 7.49 11.45 -20.84
C ILE A 299 6.32 10.59 -21.29
N MET A 300 5.88 10.74 -22.55
CA MET A 300 4.74 9.98 -23.08
C MET A 300 5.01 8.47 -23.13
N LYS A 301 6.22 8.07 -23.54
CA LYS A 301 6.64 6.65 -23.55
C LYS A 301 6.67 6.08 -22.15
N ASN A 302 7.19 6.82 -21.18
CA ASN A 302 7.27 6.39 -19.80
C ASN A 302 5.87 6.25 -19.18
N ILE A 303 4.98 7.22 -19.40
CA ILE A 303 3.57 7.16 -18.98
C ILE A 303 2.87 5.93 -19.57
N ALA A 304 3.03 5.68 -20.88
CA ALA A 304 2.39 4.55 -21.55
C ALA A 304 2.90 3.19 -21.00
N MET A 305 4.19 3.08 -20.75
CA MET A 305 4.77 1.87 -20.13
C MET A 305 4.23 1.64 -18.73
N ASN A 306 4.22 2.67 -17.87
CA ASN A 306 3.72 2.55 -16.51
C ASN A 306 2.20 2.30 -16.47
N LEU A 307 1.43 2.93 -17.35
CA LEU A 307 0.00 2.67 -17.48
C LEU A 307 -0.28 1.20 -17.80
N LYS A 308 0.48 0.61 -18.75
CA LYS A 308 0.39 -0.82 -19.08
C LYS A 308 0.71 -1.69 -17.87
N ASP A 309 1.80 -1.40 -17.17
CA ASP A 309 2.18 -2.15 -15.96
C ASP A 309 1.11 -2.04 -14.86
N GLY A 310 0.52 -0.86 -14.68
CA GLY A 310 -0.59 -0.64 -13.78
C GLY A 310 -1.84 -1.45 -14.13
N PHE A 311 -2.18 -1.57 -15.41
CA PHE A 311 -3.29 -2.44 -15.87
C PHE A 311 -3.00 -3.91 -15.56
N ILE A 312 -1.79 -4.39 -15.85
CA ILE A 312 -1.40 -5.79 -15.56
C ILE A 312 -1.49 -6.06 -14.06
N MET A 313 -1.00 -5.15 -13.24
CA MET A 313 -1.10 -5.26 -11.78
C MET A 313 -2.57 -5.28 -11.31
N THR A 314 -3.40 -4.38 -11.84
CA THR A 314 -4.83 -4.32 -11.52
C THR A 314 -5.55 -5.63 -11.84
N MET A 315 -5.29 -6.22 -13.01
CA MET A 315 -5.83 -7.54 -13.38
C MET A 315 -5.45 -8.64 -12.39
N GLY A 316 -4.24 -8.58 -11.81
CA GLY A 316 -3.79 -9.53 -10.78
C GLY A 316 -4.50 -9.33 -9.43
N ILE A 317 -4.74 -8.08 -9.04
CA ILE A 317 -5.25 -7.69 -7.72
C ILE A 317 -6.76 -7.89 -7.59
N LEU A 318 -7.57 -7.45 -8.57
CA LEU A 318 -9.03 -7.37 -8.42
C LEU A 318 -9.72 -8.72 -8.12
N PRO A 319 -9.42 -9.83 -8.83
CA PRO A 319 -10.01 -11.12 -8.48
C PRO A 319 -9.61 -11.59 -7.08
N SER A 320 -8.40 -11.25 -6.65
CA SER A 320 -7.88 -11.63 -5.33
C SER A 320 -8.57 -10.85 -4.21
N ILE A 321 -8.77 -9.54 -4.36
CA ILE A 321 -9.53 -8.74 -3.38
C ILE A 321 -10.93 -9.32 -3.21
N MET A 322 -11.62 -9.60 -4.32
CA MET A 322 -13.00 -10.07 -4.26
C MET A 322 -13.10 -11.46 -3.63
N SER A 323 -12.26 -12.42 -4.05
CA SER A 323 -12.37 -13.81 -3.57
C SER A 323 -11.79 -13.98 -2.17
N VAL A 324 -10.57 -13.53 -1.93
CA VAL A 324 -9.89 -13.70 -0.63
C VAL A 324 -10.50 -12.79 0.43
N GLY A 325 -10.86 -11.55 0.04
CA GLY A 325 -11.55 -10.61 0.93
C GLY A 325 -12.91 -11.16 1.37
N LEU A 326 -13.70 -11.73 0.45
CA LEU A 326 -14.98 -12.34 0.79
C LEU A 326 -14.82 -13.51 1.75
N ILE A 327 -13.89 -14.42 1.49
CA ILE A 327 -13.60 -15.54 2.39
C ILE A 327 -13.24 -15.02 3.79
N GLY A 328 -12.35 -14.03 3.88
CA GLY A 328 -11.98 -13.41 5.15
C GLY A 328 -13.20 -12.90 5.93
N ILE A 329 -14.09 -12.14 5.27
CA ILE A 329 -15.30 -11.60 5.90
C ILE A 329 -16.28 -12.70 6.30
N VAL A 330 -16.48 -13.72 5.45
CA VAL A 330 -17.36 -14.86 5.75
C VAL A 330 -16.85 -15.64 6.96
N LEU A 331 -15.54 -15.92 7.02
CA LEU A 331 -14.93 -16.59 8.18
C LEU A 331 -15.12 -15.77 9.45
N ALA A 332 -14.95 -14.44 9.36
CA ALA A 332 -15.10 -13.55 10.50
C ALA A 332 -16.54 -13.48 11.04
N LYS A 333 -17.53 -13.51 10.16
CA LYS A 333 -18.94 -13.34 10.54
C LYS A 333 -19.67 -14.63 10.89
N PHE A 334 -19.34 -15.72 10.20
CA PHE A 334 -20.16 -16.93 10.22
C PHE A 334 -19.45 -18.14 10.84
N THR A 335 -18.21 -17.98 11.32
CA THR A 335 -17.47 -19.10 11.95
C THR A 335 -16.81 -18.66 13.26
N PRO A 336 -16.57 -19.60 14.22
CA PRO A 336 -15.86 -19.31 15.46
C PRO A 336 -14.32 -19.24 15.29
N ILE A 337 -13.80 -19.23 14.07
CA ILE A 337 -12.36 -19.28 13.81
C ILE A 337 -11.64 -18.11 14.48
N PHE A 338 -12.20 -16.92 14.43
CA PHE A 338 -11.60 -15.74 15.04
C PHE A 338 -11.73 -15.72 16.56
N ASP A 339 -12.69 -16.44 17.13
CA ASP A 339 -12.75 -16.67 18.57
C ASP A 339 -11.58 -17.57 19.01
N TRP A 340 -11.21 -18.59 18.22
CA TRP A 340 -10.04 -19.41 18.49
C TRP A 340 -8.72 -18.65 18.28
N ILE A 341 -8.62 -17.88 17.22
CA ILE A 341 -7.43 -17.05 16.93
C ILE A 341 -7.22 -15.99 18.03
N SER A 342 -8.32 -15.50 18.64
CA SER A 342 -8.24 -14.48 19.70
C SER A 342 -7.42 -14.94 20.91
N TYR A 343 -7.35 -16.24 21.18
CA TYR A 343 -6.50 -16.79 22.25
C TYR A 343 -5.01 -16.48 22.07
N ILE A 344 -4.56 -16.15 20.85
CA ILE A 344 -3.17 -15.72 20.60
C ILE A 344 -2.94 -14.33 21.20
N PHE A 345 -3.94 -13.44 21.15
CA PHE A 345 -3.83 -12.04 21.60
C PHE A 345 -4.32 -11.83 23.02
N TYR A 346 -5.20 -12.72 23.52
CA TYR A 346 -5.81 -12.61 24.84
C TYR A 346 -4.79 -12.50 26.00
N PRO A 347 -3.69 -13.27 26.07
CA PRO A 347 -2.70 -13.11 27.11
C PRO A 347 -2.12 -11.69 27.19
N PHE A 348 -1.96 -11.03 26.06
CA PHE A 348 -1.42 -9.66 25.98
C PHE A 348 -2.47 -8.63 26.40
N THR A 349 -3.71 -8.75 25.91
CA THR A 349 -4.80 -7.83 26.30
C THR A 349 -5.12 -7.93 27.79
N TRP A 350 -5.09 -9.15 28.35
CA TRP A 350 -5.28 -9.39 29.77
C TRP A 350 -4.11 -8.86 30.62
N LEU A 351 -2.87 -9.16 30.23
CA LEU A 351 -1.66 -8.68 30.94
C LEU A 351 -1.59 -7.15 30.98
N LEU A 352 -2.01 -6.50 29.90
CA LEU A 352 -2.05 -5.04 29.76
C LEU A 352 -3.29 -4.43 30.44
N GLN A 353 -4.11 -5.24 31.09
CA GLN A 353 -5.33 -4.84 31.81
C GLN A 353 -6.28 -3.99 30.93
N LEU A 354 -6.37 -4.31 29.63
CA LEU A 354 -7.31 -3.62 28.76
C LEU A 354 -8.75 -3.88 29.24
N PRO A 355 -9.57 -2.83 29.39
CA PRO A 355 -11.00 -3.03 29.62
C PRO A 355 -11.62 -3.88 28.51
N GLU A 356 -12.41 -4.87 28.87
CA GLU A 356 -12.98 -5.85 27.94
C GLU A 356 -11.89 -6.60 27.13
N ALA A 357 -10.93 -7.20 27.84
CA ALA A 357 -9.74 -7.84 27.24
C ALA A 357 -10.09 -8.92 26.21
N ASP A 358 -11.18 -9.68 26.43
CA ASP A 358 -11.68 -10.69 25.49
C ASP A 358 -12.12 -10.05 24.18
N LEU A 359 -12.91 -8.97 24.27
CA LEU A 359 -13.39 -8.23 23.10
C LEU A 359 -12.23 -7.60 22.32
N ALA A 360 -11.25 -7.02 23.05
CA ALA A 360 -10.04 -6.46 22.45
C ALA A 360 -9.20 -7.53 21.71
N ALA A 361 -9.06 -8.72 22.30
CA ALA A 361 -8.36 -9.84 21.68
C ALA A 361 -9.09 -10.34 20.42
N LYS A 362 -10.42 -10.45 20.49
CA LYS A 362 -11.26 -10.81 19.32
C LYS A 362 -11.15 -9.76 18.23
N ALA A 363 -11.23 -8.49 18.55
CA ALA A 363 -11.04 -7.39 17.61
C ALA A 363 -9.65 -7.45 16.95
N ALA A 364 -8.59 -7.66 17.75
CA ALA A 364 -7.25 -7.85 17.22
C ALA A 364 -7.12 -9.06 16.30
N SER A 365 -7.86 -10.13 16.51
CA SER A 365 -7.82 -11.32 15.65
C SER A 365 -8.54 -11.11 14.32
N VAL A 366 -9.68 -10.44 14.33
CA VAL A 366 -10.51 -10.19 13.13
C VAL A 366 -9.84 -9.22 12.16
N GLY A 367 -8.95 -8.36 12.64
CA GLY A 367 -8.23 -7.40 11.82
C GLY A 367 -7.44 -8.01 10.65
N ILE A 368 -7.01 -9.28 10.76
CA ILE A 368 -6.35 -9.97 9.65
C ILE A 368 -7.30 -10.22 8.46
N ALA A 369 -8.59 -10.39 8.72
CA ALA A 369 -9.57 -10.55 7.65
C ALA A 369 -9.86 -9.22 6.96
N GLU A 370 -10.18 -8.22 7.77
CA GLU A 370 -10.49 -6.88 7.29
C GLU A 370 -10.23 -5.85 8.41
N MET A 371 -9.43 -4.84 8.10
CA MET A 371 -8.93 -3.87 9.08
C MET A 371 -10.00 -2.96 9.70
N PHE A 372 -11.17 -2.81 9.11
CA PHE A 372 -12.26 -2.01 9.64
C PHE A 372 -13.12 -2.78 10.65
N LEU A 373 -13.22 -4.11 10.52
CA LEU A 373 -14.03 -4.95 11.40
C LEU A 373 -13.68 -4.81 12.89
N PRO A 374 -12.41 -4.70 13.31
CA PRO A 374 -12.07 -4.43 14.70
C PRO A 374 -12.80 -3.22 15.28
N SER A 375 -12.89 -2.14 14.50
CA SER A 375 -13.57 -0.92 14.93
C SER A 375 -15.07 -1.15 15.17
N LEU A 376 -15.71 -1.93 14.33
CA LEU A 376 -17.15 -2.27 14.50
C LEU A 376 -17.41 -3.07 15.77
N LEU A 377 -16.49 -3.97 16.15
CA LEU A 377 -16.62 -4.78 17.34
C LEU A 377 -16.52 -3.97 18.64
N VAL A 378 -15.67 -2.94 18.67
CA VAL A 378 -15.38 -2.17 19.89
C VAL A 378 -16.14 -0.85 19.96
N VAL A 379 -17.18 -0.62 19.17
CA VAL A 379 -17.97 0.64 19.17
C VAL A 379 -18.54 0.99 20.56
N SER A 380 -18.95 -0.01 21.34
CA SER A 380 -19.52 0.15 22.69
C SER A 380 -18.46 0.03 23.81
N ALA A 381 -17.21 -0.30 23.48
CA ALA A 381 -16.17 -0.51 24.48
C ALA A 381 -15.72 0.81 25.16
N PRO A 382 -15.04 0.73 26.31
CA PRO A 382 -14.42 1.90 26.94
C PRO A 382 -13.41 2.62 26.04
N LEU A 383 -13.21 3.93 26.28
CA LEU A 383 -12.41 4.82 25.43
C LEU A 383 -10.99 4.28 25.17
N VAL A 384 -10.33 3.77 26.21
CA VAL A 384 -8.98 3.19 26.11
C VAL A 384 -8.96 2.03 25.11
N THR A 385 -9.92 1.10 25.20
CA THR A 385 -10.03 -0.05 24.30
C THR A 385 -10.33 0.40 22.88
N LYS A 386 -11.25 1.35 22.67
CA LYS A 386 -11.51 1.95 21.35
C LYS A 386 -10.24 2.52 20.72
N PHE A 387 -9.51 3.33 21.50
CA PHE A 387 -8.30 3.98 21.03
C PHE A 387 -7.19 2.97 20.67
N VAL A 388 -6.94 2.00 21.57
CA VAL A 388 -5.95 0.95 21.34
C VAL A 388 -6.28 0.16 20.07
N ILE A 389 -7.52 -0.29 19.92
CA ILE A 389 -7.93 -1.09 18.76
C ILE A 389 -7.95 -0.25 17.47
N ALA A 390 -8.27 1.04 17.54
CA ALA A 390 -8.14 1.93 16.40
C ALA A 390 -6.69 2.00 15.87
N VAL A 391 -5.71 2.09 16.78
CA VAL A 391 -4.28 2.09 16.40
C VAL A 391 -3.83 0.72 15.91
N VAL A 392 -4.26 -0.36 16.57
CA VAL A 392 -3.95 -1.75 16.15
C VAL A 392 -4.46 -2.02 14.74
N SER A 393 -5.67 -1.61 14.41
CA SER A 393 -6.29 -1.80 13.09
C SER A 393 -5.41 -1.24 11.96
N VAL A 394 -4.83 -0.06 12.17
CA VAL A 394 -3.98 0.61 11.17
C VAL A 394 -2.55 0.08 11.20
N SER A 395 -1.96 -0.06 12.39
CA SER A 395 -0.55 -0.44 12.55
C SER A 395 -0.25 -1.88 12.15
N SER A 396 -1.24 -2.77 12.14
CA SER A 396 -1.09 -4.16 11.67
C SER A 396 -0.78 -4.25 10.18
N ILE A 397 -1.25 -3.31 9.36
CA ILE A 397 -1.00 -3.15 7.91
C ILE A 397 -1.58 -4.30 7.06
N LEU A 398 -1.50 -5.55 7.53
CA LEU A 398 -1.73 -6.76 6.75
C LEU A 398 -3.15 -7.29 6.97
N PHE A 399 -3.95 -7.37 5.92
CA PHE A 399 -5.32 -7.90 5.98
C PHE A 399 -5.73 -8.54 4.65
N PHE A 400 -6.52 -9.61 4.74
CA PHE A 400 -6.88 -10.45 3.60
C PHE A 400 -7.86 -9.79 2.63
N SER A 401 -8.64 -8.82 3.08
CA SER A 401 -9.58 -8.12 2.18
C SER A 401 -8.89 -7.28 1.11
N ALA A 402 -7.65 -6.81 1.34
CA ALA A 402 -6.98 -5.99 0.35
C ALA A 402 -5.44 -6.01 0.39
N SER A 403 -4.74 -5.66 1.48
CA SER A 403 -3.29 -5.45 1.45
C SER A 403 -2.51 -6.75 1.15
N ILE A 404 -2.90 -7.87 1.74
CA ILE A 404 -2.28 -9.19 1.47
C ILE A 404 -2.42 -9.58 0.00
N PRO A 405 -3.62 -9.57 -0.63
CA PRO A 405 -3.75 -9.82 -2.06
C PRO A 405 -2.95 -8.85 -2.94
N CYS A 406 -2.90 -7.56 -2.56
CA CYS A 406 -2.07 -6.59 -3.28
C CYS A 406 -0.59 -6.97 -3.24
N ILE A 407 -0.05 -7.29 -2.06
CA ILE A 407 1.35 -7.72 -1.88
C ILE A 407 1.63 -8.98 -2.71
N LEU A 408 0.78 -10.00 -2.62
CA LEU A 408 0.94 -11.26 -3.35
C LEU A 408 0.79 -11.13 -4.88
N SER A 409 0.23 -10.02 -5.36
CA SER A 409 0.13 -9.70 -6.78
C SER A 409 1.34 -8.94 -7.32
N THR A 410 2.28 -8.56 -6.44
CA THR A 410 3.56 -7.95 -6.83
C THR A 410 4.62 -9.02 -7.13
N ASP A 411 5.75 -8.59 -7.68
CA ASP A 411 6.91 -9.47 -7.89
C ASP A 411 7.75 -9.67 -6.60
N ILE A 412 7.33 -9.08 -5.48
CA ILE A 412 8.03 -9.17 -4.18
C ILE A 412 7.79 -10.58 -3.60
N PRO A 413 8.86 -11.38 -3.33
CA PRO A 413 8.70 -12.77 -2.93
C PRO A 413 8.34 -12.91 -1.45
N LEU A 414 7.06 -12.72 -1.13
CA LEU A 414 6.46 -12.93 0.18
C LEU A 414 5.45 -14.08 0.14
N LYS A 415 5.50 -14.95 1.15
CA LYS A 415 4.57 -16.06 1.30
C LYS A 415 3.41 -15.68 2.22
N VAL A 416 2.23 -16.28 2.02
CA VAL A 416 1.06 -16.07 2.90
C VAL A 416 1.39 -16.35 4.36
N SER A 417 2.12 -17.44 4.64
CA SER A 417 2.53 -17.78 6.02
C SER A 417 3.42 -16.71 6.65
N GLU A 418 4.30 -16.09 5.90
CA GLU A 418 5.14 -15.00 6.39
C GLU A 418 4.30 -13.75 6.70
N LEU A 419 3.29 -13.45 5.87
CA LEU A 419 2.38 -12.33 6.10
C LEU A 419 1.51 -12.54 7.34
N ILE A 420 1.04 -13.78 7.59
CA ILE A 420 0.31 -14.14 8.81
C ILE A 420 1.21 -13.97 10.05
N ILE A 421 2.43 -14.47 10.01
CA ILE A 421 3.40 -14.32 11.11
C ILE A 421 3.67 -12.84 11.38
N LEU A 422 3.88 -12.05 10.34
CA LEU A 422 4.11 -10.61 10.47
C LEU A 422 2.88 -9.89 11.04
N TYR A 423 1.67 -10.28 10.64
CA TYR A 423 0.44 -9.75 11.23
C TYR A 423 0.41 -9.97 12.75
N VAL A 424 0.64 -11.21 13.18
CA VAL A 424 0.65 -11.56 14.62
C VAL A 424 1.71 -10.75 15.36
N GLN A 425 2.94 -10.70 14.84
CA GLN A 425 4.03 -9.93 15.44
C GLN A 425 3.69 -8.44 15.55
N ARG A 426 3.19 -7.83 14.47
CA ARG A 426 2.83 -6.42 14.44
C ARG A 426 1.70 -6.11 15.43
N THR A 427 0.69 -6.96 15.47
CA THR A 427 -0.46 -6.81 16.37
C THR A 427 -0.03 -6.88 17.84
N ILE A 428 0.77 -7.88 18.21
CA ILE A 428 1.28 -8.03 19.58
C ILE A 428 2.16 -6.83 19.95
N LEU A 429 3.11 -6.46 19.11
CA LEU A 429 3.99 -5.32 19.36
C LEU A 429 3.21 -4.02 19.45
N THR A 430 2.20 -3.83 18.61
CA THR A 430 1.33 -2.66 18.69
C THR A 430 0.58 -2.63 20.01
N LEU A 431 -0.03 -3.73 20.44
CA LEU A 431 -0.72 -3.81 21.73
C LEU A 431 0.22 -3.46 22.89
N LEU A 432 1.43 -4.03 22.91
CA LEU A 432 2.43 -3.78 23.96
C LEU A 432 2.89 -2.32 24.04
N ILE A 433 2.96 -1.63 22.89
CA ILE A 433 3.44 -0.25 22.81
C ILE A 433 2.28 0.73 23.05
N ILE A 434 1.12 0.51 22.39
CA ILE A 434 0.04 1.49 22.42
C ILE A 434 -0.74 1.51 23.72
N THR A 435 -0.90 0.34 24.38
CA THR A 435 -1.73 0.27 25.59
C THR A 435 -1.18 1.14 26.72
N PRO A 436 0.12 1.06 27.11
CA PRO A 436 0.68 1.98 28.08
C PRO A 436 0.58 3.45 27.66
N ILE A 437 0.79 3.74 26.37
CA ILE A 437 0.65 5.10 25.84
C ILE A 437 -0.80 5.59 25.97
N ALA A 438 -1.78 4.72 25.66
CA ALA A 438 -3.19 5.08 25.78
C ALA A 438 -3.58 5.43 27.22
N TYR A 439 -3.11 4.66 28.21
CA TYR A 439 -3.33 4.98 29.63
C TYR A 439 -2.66 6.28 30.10
N LEU A 440 -1.60 6.72 29.43
CA LEU A 440 -0.94 7.99 29.76
C LEU A 440 -1.59 9.19 29.07
N LEU A 441 -2.25 8.98 27.94
CA LEU A 441 -2.82 10.05 27.11
C LEU A 441 -4.32 10.28 27.35
N LEU A 442 -5.04 9.27 27.86
CA LEU A 442 -6.48 9.27 28.08
C LEU A 442 -6.83 9.23 29.56
#